data_b1d57384bd33518b10ff23599aab9023
#
_entry.id   b1d57384bd33518b10ff23599aab9023
#
_cell.length_a   1.000
_cell.length_b   1.000
_cell.length_c   1.000
_cell.angle_alpha   90.00
_cell.angle_beta   90.00
_cell.angle_gamma   90.00
#
_symmetry.space_group_name_H-M   'P 1'
#
loop_
_entity.id
_entity.type
_entity.pdbx_description
1 polymer ?
#
loop_
_entity_poly.entity_id
_entity_poly.type
_entity_poly.pdbx_seq_one_letter_code
_entity_poly.pdbx_strand_id
1 'polypeptide(L)'
;MPSETNSIHRRPKRNQKTDHPIPPIDASQPLPHLPHEIIVDILSRLPVKSLLRFRSVSKSWLSSTSCPEFVKTHLGIASKSRDYIHHSLILSSTHPQFNVKSCSLNSLLSEELDNMVELDYPDKDPNHCMMIVGSCNGLVCIGTDWDSIFIWNPSTGQSKRLPSFGFSEESGGFTMRFGFGCGESDYDYKVVVIFSDDGSWGSCETRVEVYTLKTDSWKRIRDFAYGIPTDYTGKFANGSLHWLAPGKGSGYTRVIASLDLAKEMYGEVLLPNYDDLGYGLRLFVSRGCLGALCVYPETRADVWIRKEYGVRDSWTKLFTIPYRPVPWMNDLSTPLCISKNGEILMYFGQQLGLYSLENETFRKLLIPNFCPSLQLCTYVGSLVSPNSHHMVQRQHQKEKMKKGTLF
;
A
#
# COMPACT_ATOMS: atom_id res chain seq x y z
N MET A 1 -12.14 -22.93 88.71
CA MET A 1 -13.61 -22.97 88.62
C MET A 1 -14.10 -21.54 88.78
N PRO A 2 -14.85 -20.98 87.88
CA PRO A 2 -16.07 -21.39 87.22
C PRO A 2 -16.09 -21.11 85.69
N SER A 3 -16.86 -21.85 85.07
CA SER A 3 -18.14 -21.86 84.37
C SER A 3 -18.08 -21.26 82.97
N GLU A 4 -18.29 -22.18 82.04
CA GLU A 4 -18.52 -22.02 80.60
C GLU A 4 -19.77 -21.21 80.34
N THR A 5 -19.75 -20.30 79.36
CA THR A 5 -20.94 -19.75 78.70
C THR A 5 -20.84 -20.02 77.21
N ASN A 6 -21.68 -20.96 76.75
CA ASN A 6 -21.98 -21.28 75.38
C ASN A 6 -22.56 -20.04 74.64
N SER A 7 -21.88 -19.57 73.62
CA SER A 7 -22.49 -18.67 72.64
C SER A 7 -22.77 -19.39 71.33
N ILE A 8 -24.04 -19.55 71.04
CA ILE A 8 -24.61 -20.16 69.85
C ILE A 8 -24.43 -19.22 68.65
N HIS A 9 -23.52 -19.54 67.70
CA HIS A 9 -23.38 -18.86 66.45
C HIS A 9 -24.52 -19.30 65.49
N ARG A 10 -25.46 -18.36 65.24
CA ARG A 10 -26.47 -18.47 64.20
C ARG A 10 -25.81 -18.25 62.84
N ARG A 11 -25.79 -19.30 61.96
CA ARG A 11 -25.45 -19.15 60.54
C ARG A 11 -26.50 -18.26 59.80
N PRO A 12 -26.06 -17.35 58.91
CA PRO A 12 -27.02 -16.62 58.08
C PRO A 12 -27.63 -17.54 57.01
N LYS A 13 -28.92 -17.42 56.82
CA LYS A 13 -29.69 -18.14 55.81
C LYS A 13 -29.26 -17.74 54.42
N ARG A 14 -28.88 -18.72 53.62
CA ARG A 14 -28.55 -18.65 52.20
C ARG A 14 -29.82 -18.30 51.44
N ASN A 15 -29.87 -17.06 50.81
CA ASN A 15 -30.93 -16.70 49.91
C ASN A 15 -30.92 -17.65 48.70
N GLN A 16 -32.00 -18.39 48.55
CA GLN A 16 -32.31 -19.16 47.35
C GLN A 16 -32.60 -18.16 46.21
N LYS A 17 -31.72 -18.09 45.24
CA LYS A 17 -32.03 -17.53 43.92
C LYS A 17 -33.11 -18.41 43.31
N THR A 18 -34.27 -17.85 43.09
CA THR A 18 -35.32 -18.41 42.23
C THR A 18 -34.79 -18.46 40.81
N ASP A 19 -34.31 -19.63 40.35
CA ASP A 19 -34.10 -19.90 38.95
C ASP A 19 -35.44 -19.85 38.22
N HIS A 20 -35.75 -18.77 37.58
CA HIS A 20 -36.83 -18.74 36.59
C HIS A 20 -36.38 -19.56 35.40
N PRO A 21 -37.10 -20.63 35.02
CA PRO A 21 -36.78 -21.38 33.83
C PRO A 21 -36.84 -20.45 32.61
N ILE A 22 -35.75 -20.37 31.86
CA ILE A 22 -35.74 -19.71 30.54
C ILE A 22 -36.80 -20.45 29.70
N PRO A 23 -37.78 -19.75 29.11
CA PRO A 23 -38.78 -20.42 28.29
C PRO A 23 -38.06 -21.11 27.11
N PRO A 24 -38.48 -22.31 26.72
CA PRO A 24 -37.90 -22.99 25.59
C PRO A 24 -38.04 -22.10 24.35
N ILE A 25 -36.94 -21.87 23.65
CA ILE A 25 -36.93 -21.15 22.38
C ILE A 25 -37.79 -21.96 21.42
N ASP A 26 -38.93 -21.39 21.01
CA ASP A 26 -39.81 -21.99 20.04
C ASP A 26 -39.06 -22.14 18.71
N ALA A 27 -38.59 -23.36 18.41
CA ALA A 27 -37.84 -23.70 17.21
C ALA A 27 -38.69 -23.54 15.90
N SER A 28 -39.95 -23.19 16.01
CA SER A 28 -40.84 -22.96 14.86
C SER A 28 -40.87 -21.52 14.36
N GLN A 29 -40.27 -20.55 15.10
CA GLN A 29 -40.15 -19.20 14.57
C GLN A 29 -38.95 -19.07 13.65
N PRO A 30 -39.09 -18.61 12.39
CA PRO A 30 -37.97 -18.37 11.53
C PRO A 30 -37.04 -17.35 12.19
N LEU A 31 -35.75 -17.68 12.31
CA LEU A 31 -34.74 -16.75 12.82
C LEU A 31 -34.88 -15.40 12.11
N PRO A 32 -34.85 -14.27 12.85
CA PRO A 32 -35.00 -12.97 12.23
C PRO A 32 -33.97 -12.80 11.13
N HIS A 33 -34.44 -12.76 9.90
CA HIS A 33 -33.57 -12.52 8.72
C HIS A 33 -33.12 -11.08 8.78
N LEU A 34 -31.79 -10.88 8.90
CA LEU A 34 -31.19 -9.55 8.72
C LEU A 34 -31.46 -9.07 7.28
N PRO A 35 -31.93 -7.81 7.10
CA PRO A 35 -32.05 -7.20 5.79
C PRO A 35 -30.74 -7.33 4.99
N HIS A 36 -30.84 -7.53 3.68
CA HIS A 36 -29.68 -7.73 2.82
C HIS A 36 -28.70 -6.54 2.89
N GLU A 37 -29.20 -5.33 3.00
CA GLU A 37 -28.44 -4.09 3.11
C GLU A 37 -27.54 -4.08 4.36
N ILE A 38 -28.06 -4.57 5.48
CA ILE A 38 -27.30 -4.67 6.74
C ILE A 38 -26.20 -5.73 6.60
N ILE A 39 -26.48 -6.85 5.95
CA ILE A 39 -25.47 -7.87 5.68
C ILE A 39 -24.34 -7.29 4.81
N VAL A 40 -24.69 -6.56 3.75
CA VAL A 40 -23.71 -5.91 2.86
C VAL A 40 -22.89 -4.88 3.62
N ASP A 41 -23.50 -4.06 4.49
CA ASP A 41 -22.75 -3.09 5.31
C ASP A 41 -21.79 -3.78 6.27
N ILE A 42 -22.20 -4.85 6.96
CA ILE A 42 -21.33 -5.66 7.82
C ILE A 42 -20.16 -6.23 7.01
N LEU A 43 -20.46 -6.89 5.89
CA LEU A 43 -19.43 -7.51 5.05
C LEU A 43 -18.44 -6.47 4.52
N SER A 44 -18.89 -5.26 4.18
CA SER A 44 -18.03 -4.22 3.64
C SER A 44 -16.94 -3.72 4.60
N ARG A 45 -17.08 -4.00 5.89
CA ARG A 45 -16.14 -3.62 6.96
C ARG A 45 -15.15 -4.74 7.33
N LEU A 46 -15.36 -5.95 6.80
CA LEU A 46 -14.53 -7.10 7.16
C LEU A 46 -13.20 -7.16 6.38
N PRO A 47 -12.15 -7.72 6.97
CA PRO A 47 -10.91 -7.98 6.25
C PRO A 47 -11.12 -8.92 5.05
N VAL A 48 -10.34 -8.72 3.98
CA VAL A 48 -10.46 -9.50 2.73
C VAL A 48 -10.38 -11.00 2.98
N LYS A 49 -9.48 -11.44 3.87
CA LYS A 49 -9.33 -12.87 4.22
C LYS A 49 -10.63 -13.48 4.76
N SER A 50 -11.42 -12.73 5.54
CA SER A 50 -12.73 -13.14 6.02
C SER A 50 -13.75 -13.17 4.88
N LEU A 51 -13.76 -12.17 4.02
CA LEU A 51 -14.66 -12.11 2.87
C LEU A 51 -14.43 -13.27 1.90
N LEU A 52 -13.16 -13.63 1.64
CA LEU A 52 -12.85 -14.79 0.79
C LEU A 52 -13.37 -16.11 1.38
N ARG A 53 -13.30 -16.27 2.71
CA ARG A 53 -13.90 -17.43 3.38
C ARG A 53 -15.44 -17.40 3.30
N PHE A 54 -16.03 -16.25 3.43
CA PHE A 54 -17.48 -16.09 3.39
C PHE A 54 -18.09 -16.27 2.01
N ARG A 55 -17.31 -16.17 0.94
CA ARG A 55 -17.75 -16.55 -0.42
C ARG A 55 -18.21 -18.01 -0.53
N SER A 56 -17.70 -18.90 0.33
CA SER A 56 -18.12 -20.30 0.37
C SER A 56 -19.38 -20.57 1.19
N VAL A 57 -19.87 -19.60 1.97
CA VAL A 57 -21.04 -19.76 2.85
C VAL A 57 -22.34 -19.81 2.05
N SER A 58 -22.50 -18.92 1.07
CA SER A 58 -23.70 -18.90 0.23
C SER A 58 -23.44 -18.28 -1.16
N LYS A 59 -24.26 -18.69 -2.14
CA LYS A 59 -24.22 -18.09 -3.50
C LYS A 59 -24.56 -16.60 -3.46
N SER A 60 -25.46 -16.17 -2.55
CA SER A 60 -25.81 -14.76 -2.36
C SER A 60 -24.61 -13.94 -1.90
N TRP A 61 -23.88 -14.42 -0.89
CA TRP A 61 -22.68 -13.73 -0.38
C TRP A 61 -21.55 -13.68 -1.41
N LEU A 62 -21.37 -14.78 -2.17
CA LEU A 62 -20.44 -14.79 -3.29
C LEU A 62 -20.78 -13.70 -4.32
N SER A 63 -22.06 -13.63 -4.72
CA SER A 63 -22.54 -12.63 -5.68
C SER A 63 -22.34 -11.21 -5.17
N SER A 64 -22.76 -10.94 -3.93
CA SER A 64 -22.65 -9.60 -3.31
C SER A 64 -21.19 -9.14 -3.19
N THR A 65 -20.31 -10.00 -2.69
CA THR A 65 -18.88 -9.64 -2.49
C THR A 65 -18.07 -9.61 -3.78
N SER A 66 -18.63 -10.06 -4.90
CA SER A 66 -17.98 -10.05 -6.22
C SER A 66 -18.48 -8.92 -7.12
N CYS A 67 -19.51 -8.17 -6.71
CA CYS A 67 -20.00 -7.08 -7.54
C CYS A 67 -19.07 -5.86 -7.47
N PRO A 68 -18.90 -5.11 -8.57
CA PRO A 68 -17.99 -3.97 -8.63
C PRO A 68 -18.28 -2.89 -7.59
N GLU A 69 -19.54 -2.64 -7.30
CA GLU A 69 -20.01 -1.64 -6.32
C GLU A 69 -19.56 -2.00 -4.91
N PHE A 70 -19.68 -3.29 -4.53
CA PHE A 70 -19.20 -3.78 -3.24
C PHE A 70 -17.68 -3.65 -3.15
N VAL A 71 -16.94 -4.08 -4.18
CA VAL A 71 -15.48 -3.99 -4.23
C VAL A 71 -15.01 -2.55 -4.06
N LYS A 72 -15.67 -1.59 -4.74
CA LYS A 72 -15.38 -0.16 -4.63
C LYS A 72 -15.68 0.38 -3.22
N THR A 73 -16.84 0.02 -2.66
CA THR A 73 -17.26 0.44 -1.30
C THR A 73 -16.29 -0.10 -0.26
N HIS A 74 -15.99 -1.39 -0.31
CA HIS A 74 -15.04 -2.05 0.59
C HIS A 74 -13.65 -1.38 0.52
N LEU A 75 -13.12 -1.15 -0.69
CA LEU A 75 -11.85 -0.46 -0.87
C LEU A 75 -11.89 0.96 -0.29
N GLY A 76 -12.98 1.71 -0.50
CA GLY A 76 -13.14 3.05 0.05
C GLY A 76 -13.13 3.09 1.59
N ILE A 77 -13.75 2.09 2.24
CA ILE A 77 -13.72 1.94 3.71
C ILE A 77 -12.32 1.54 4.16
N ALA A 78 -11.73 0.53 3.52
CA ALA A 78 -10.41 0.00 3.87
C ALA A 78 -9.31 1.08 3.77
N SER A 79 -9.31 1.86 2.68
CA SER A 79 -8.30 2.92 2.44
C SER A 79 -8.40 4.08 3.43
N LYS A 80 -9.59 4.36 3.98
CA LYS A 80 -9.83 5.43 4.95
C LYS A 80 -9.61 5.00 6.40
N SER A 81 -9.36 3.73 6.65
CA SER A 81 -9.16 3.18 8.01
C SER A 81 -7.95 3.85 8.68
N ARG A 82 -8.20 4.55 9.79
CA ARG A 82 -7.15 5.22 10.57
C ARG A 82 -6.32 4.26 11.41
N ASP A 83 -6.83 3.08 11.69
CA ASP A 83 -6.20 2.06 12.55
C ASP A 83 -5.37 1.06 11.73
N TYR A 84 -5.23 1.28 10.42
CA TYR A 84 -4.47 0.41 9.51
C TYR A 84 -4.88 -1.08 9.52
N ILE A 85 -6.10 -1.40 9.99
CA ILE A 85 -6.61 -2.78 10.10
C ILE A 85 -6.62 -3.50 8.74
N HIS A 86 -6.82 -2.73 7.66
CA HIS A 86 -6.83 -3.25 6.29
C HIS A 86 -5.50 -3.04 5.55
N HIS A 87 -4.49 -2.49 6.21
CA HIS A 87 -3.22 -2.20 5.58
C HIS A 87 -2.17 -3.23 5.99
N SER A 88 -1.33 -3.58 5.04
CA SER A 88 -0.23 -4.51 5.24
C SER A 88 1.05 -3.96 4.64
N LEU A 89 2.17 -4.42 5.16
CA LEU A 89 3.50 -4.17 4.64
C LEU A 89 3.98 -5.42 3.93
N ILE A 90 4.44 -5.27 2.69
CA ILE A 90 5.22 -6.28 1.98
C ILE A 90 6.69 -6.00 2.25
N LEU A 91 7.42 -7.06 2.56
CA LEU A 91 8.85 -7.05 2.80
C LEU A 91 9.47 -8.10 1.90
N SER A 92 10.46 -7.71 1.09
CA SER A 92 11.30 -8.66 0.38
C SER A 92 12.66 -8.78 1.06
N SER A 93 13.21 -9.98 1.13
CA SER A 93 14.53 -10.26 1.69
C SER A 93 15.32 -11.16 0.74
N THR A 94 16.62 -10.90 0.61
CA THR A 94 17.49 -11.68 -0.28
C THR A 94 18.25 -12.79 0.43
N HIS A 95 18.18 -12.86 1.76
CA HIS A 95 18.99 -13.82 2.51
C HIS A 95 18.13 -14.64 3.51
N PRO A 96 18.33 -15.94 3.71
CA PRO A 96 19.28 -16.83 3.05
C PRO A 96 18.93 -17.16 1.60
N GLN A 97 17.67 -16.97 1.22
CA GLN A 97 17.12 -17.07 -0.13
C GLN A 97 16.11 -15.95 -0.32
N PHE A 98 15.91 -15.53 -1.57
CA PHE A 98 14.92 -14.51 -1.86
C PHE A 98 13.53 -14.98 -1.42
N ASN A 99 12.90 -14.19 -0.57
CA ASN A 99 11.53 -14.42 -0.12
C ASN A 99 10.76 -13.12 0.05
N VAL A 100 9.44 -13.22 -0.02
CA VAL A 100 8.53 -12.10 0.16
C VAL A 100 7.56 -12.44 1.27
N LYS A 101 7.50 -11.58 2.27
CA LYS A 101 6.61 -11.74 3.42
C LYS A 101 5.66 -10.55 3.52
N SER A 102 4.53 -10.77 4.17
CA SER A 102 3.59 -9.70 4.53
C SER A 102 3.24 -9.77 6.00
N CYS A 103 3.05 -8.59 6.57
CA CYS A 103 2.51 -8.44 7.92
C CYS A 103 1.50 -7.29 7.96
N SER A 104 0.56 -7.36 8.90
CA SER A 104 -0.38 -6.27 9.15
C SER A 104 0.35 -5.05 9.68
N LEU A 105 0.04 -3.86 9.18
CA LEU A 105 0.55 -2.61 9.75
C LEU A 105 0.08 -2.39 11.18
N ASN A 106 -1.15 -2.82 11.50
CA ASN A 106 -1.65 -2.76 12.86
C ASN A 106 -0.83 -3.64 13.82
N SER A 107 -0.48 -4.86 13.40
CA SER A 107 0.38 -5.75 14.21
C SER A 107 1.80 -5.20 14.39
N LEU A 108 2.36 -4.54 13.36
CA LEU A 108 3.66 -3.86 13.49
C LEU A 108 3.62 -2.71 14.48
N LEU A 109 2.55 -1.93 14.47
CA LEU A 109 2.36 -0.80 15.38
C LEU A 109 2.07 -1.26 16.83
N SER A 110 1.48 -2.45 17.03
CA SER A 110 1.28 -3.08 18.34
C SER A 110 2.41 -4.03 18.77
N GLU A 111 3.48 -4.12 17.97
CA GLU A 111 4.65 -4.99 18.21
C GLU A 111 4.34 -6.51 18.26
N GLU A 112 3.21 -6.92 17.69
CA GLU A 112 2.84 -8.32 17.53
C GLU A 112 3.47 -8.90 16.25
N LEU A 113 4.77 -9.20 16.30
CA LEU A 113 5.57 -9.59 15.12
C LEU A 113 5.44 -11.05 14.68
N ASP A 114 4.73 -11.87 15.45
CA ASP A 114 4.62 -13.32 15.21
C ASP A 114 3.75 -13.70 14.00
N ASN A 115 3.08 -12.73 13.37
CA ASN A 115 2.10 -12.95 12.31
C ASN A 115 2.61 -12.66 10.90
N MET A 116 3.90 -12.83 10.64
CA MET A 116 4.43 -12.67 9.28
C MET A 116 4.09 -13.87 8.40
N VAL A 117 3.44 -13.62 7.27
CA VAL A 117 3.03 -14.66 6.31
C VAL A 117 3.88 -14.56 5.07
N GLU A 118 4.44 -15.68 4.64
CA GLU A 118 5.08 -15.75 3.33
C GLU A 118 4.04 -15.59 2.23
N LEU A 119 4.35 -14.75 1.25
CA LEU A 119 3.48 -14.51 0.11
C LEU A 119 3.90 -15.37 -1.08
N ASP A 120 2.90 -15.93 -1.72
CA ASP A 120 3.04 -16.55 -3.03
C ASP A 120 2.81 -15.46 -4.10
N TYR A 121 3.90 -15.04 -4.76
CA TYR A 121 3.87 -14.01 -5.79
C TYR A 121 4.04 -14.65 -7.18
N PRO A 122 3.55 -14.00 -8.25
CA PRO A 122 3.66 -14.56 -9.61
C PRO A 122 5.12 -14.71 -10.03
N ASP A 123 5.41 -15.78 -10.76
CA ASP A 123 6.74 -16.11 -11.27
C ASP A 123 7.82 -16.24 -10.18
N LYS A 124 7.43 -16.85 -9.04
CA LYS A 124 8.28 -16.98 -7.87
C LYS A 124 9.49 -17.84 -8.16
N ASP A 125 10.68 -17.23 -8.12
CA ASP A 125 11.98 -17.91 -8.21
C ASP A 125 12.85 -17.49 -7.01
N PRO A 126 13.30 -18.42 -6.17
CA PRO A 126 14.15 -18.11 -5.02
C PRO A 126 15.56 -17.62 -5.41
N ASN A 127 15.96 -17.77 -6.67
CA ASN A 127 17.26 -17.34 -7.17
C ASN A 127 17.24 -15.92 -7.79
N HIS A 128 16.04 -15.39 -8.07
CA HIS A 128 15.87 -14.08 -8.67
C HIS A 128 15.17 -13.11 -7.73
N CYS A 129 15.67 -11.88 -7.67
CA CYS A 129 15.07 -10.83 -6.86
C CYS A 129 13.87 -10.23 -7.58
N MET A 130 12.76 -10.09 -6.88
CA MET A 130 11.61 -9.33 -7.33
C MET A 130 11.80 -7.85 -7.02
N MET A 131 11.49 -6.98 -7.96
CA MET A 131 11.41 -5.53 -7.76
C MET A 131 9.95 -5.13 -7.47
N ILE A 132 9.73 -4.34 -6.42
CA ILE A 132 8.42 -3.75 -6.14
C ILE A 132 8.35 -2.37 -6.78
N VAL A 133 7.48 -2.21 -7.78
CA VAL A 133 7.26 -0.95 -8.48
C VAL A 133 6.39 0.01 -7.63
N GLY A 134 5.34 -0.51 -7.02
CA GLY A 134 4.44 0.28 -6.18
C GLY A 134 3.12 -0.41 -5.93
N SER A 135 2.24 0.26 -5.18
CA SER A 135 0.89 -0.23 -4.89
C SER A 135 -0.17 0.84 -5.13
N CYS A 136 -1.34 0.40 -5.57
CA CYS A 136 -2.50 1.26 -5.79
C CYS A 136 -3.79 0.44 -5.61
N ASN A 137 -4.70 0.90 -4.75
CA ASN A 137 -6.02 0.29 -4.54
C ASN A 137 -5.98 -1.21 -4.21
N GLY A 138 -4.92 -1.65 -3.52
CA GLY A 138 -4.70 -3.05 -3.14
C GLY A 138 -4.08 -3.93 -4.21
N LEU A 139 -3.84 -3.41 -5.40
CA LEU A 139 -2.97 -4.02 -6.39
C LEU A 139 -1.53 -3.59 -6.16
N VAL A 140 -0.60 -4.49 -6.41
CA VAL A 140 0.84 -4.27 -6.35
C VAL A 140 1.42 -4.59 -7.72
N CYS A 141 2.25 -3.69 -8.24
CA CYS A 141 3.01 -3.93 -9.45
C CYS A 141 4.41 -4.41 -9.06
N ILE A 142 4.83 -5.51 -9.66
CA ILE A 142 6.14 -6.14 -9.43
C ILE A 142 6.82 -6.44 -10.75
N GLY A 143 8.15 -6.41 -10.75
CA GLY A 143 9.00 -6.93 -11.82
C GLY A 143 9.81 -8.11 -11.29
N THR A 144 9.78 -9.25 -11.98
CA THR A 144 10.55 -10.45 -11.63
C THR A 144 11.80 -10.59 -12.50
N ASP A 145 11.81 -9.87 -13.62
CA ASP A 145 12.90 -9.76 -14.56
C ASP A 145 12.75 -8.46 -15.35
N TRP A 146 13.71 -8.12 -16.19
CA TRP A 146 13.76 -6.86 -16.96
C TRP A 146 12.50 -6.58 -17.78
N ASP A 147 11.88 -7.63 -18.33
CA ASP A 147 10.66 -7.54 -19.17
C ASP A 147 9.48 -8.33 -18.58
N SER A 148 9.59 -8.82 -17.37
CA SER A 148 8.55 -9.61 -16.71
C SER A 148 7.86 -8.80 -15.62
N ILE A 149 6.87 -8.01 -16.02
CA ILE A 149 6.09 -7.16 -15.10
C ILE A 149 4.71 -7.78 -14.84
N PHE A 150 4.30 -7.74 -13.59
CA PHE A 150 3.00 -8.25 -13.14
C PHE A 150 2.24 -7.20 -12.35
N ILE A 151 0.93 -7.15 -12.54
CA ILE A 151 -0.01 -6.52 -11.61
C ILE A 151 -0.62 -7.65 -10.79
N TRP A 152 -0.49 -7.58 -9.50
CA TRP A 152 -0.83 -8.65 -8.57
C TRP A 152 -1.63 -8.14 -7.37
N ASN A 153 -2.61 -8.92 -6.91
CA ASN A 153 -3.32 -8.66 -5.67
C ASN A 153 -2.87 -9.66 -4.59
N PRO A 154 -2.06 -9.25 -3.61
CA PRO A 154 -1.58 -10.15 -2.56
C PRO A 154 -2.68 -10.73 -1.68
N SER A 155 -3.83 -10.05 -1.58
CA SER A 155 -4.95 -10.50 -0.74
C SER A 155 -5.76 -11.63 -1.39
N THR A 156 -5.80 -11.69 -2.72
CA THR A 156 -6.59 -12.69 -3.47
C THR A 156 -5.74 -13.70 -4.23
N GLY A 157 -4.43 -13.45 -4.35
CA GLY A 157 -3.50 -14.26 -5.15
C GLY A 157 -3.64 -14.05 -6.66
N GLN A 158 -4.60 -13.23 -7.12
CA GLN A 158 -4.79 -13.00 -8.55
C GLN A 158 -3.70 -12.12 -9.13
N SER A 159 -3.21 -12.49 -10.30
CA SER A 159 -2.19 -11.73 -11.02
C SER A 159 -2.47 -11.64 -12.52
N LYS A 160 -1.86 -10.67 -13.16
CA LYS A 160 -1.82 -10.49 -14.60
C LYS A 160 -0.41 -10.16 -15.02
N ARG A 161 0.18 -10.97 -15.89
CA ARG A 161 1.42 -10.65 -16.58
C ARG A 161 1.14 -9.61 -17.66
N LEU A 162 1.98 -8.59 -17.73
CA LEU A 162 1.88 -7.57 -18.78
C LEU A 162 2.56 -8.07 -20.06
N PRO A 163 2.11 -7.61 -21.24
CA PRO A 163 2.83 -7.86 -22.49
C PRO A 163 4.21 -7.24 -22.43
N SER A 164 5.19 -7.86 -23.11
CA SER A 164 6.53 -7.28 -23.27
C SER A 164 6.45 -5.89 -23.90
N PHE A 165 7.29 -4.98 -23.43
CA PHE A 165 7.42 -3.65 -24.05
C PHE A 165 8.47 -3.64 -25.18
N GLY A 166 8.99 -4.81 -25.57
CA GLY A 166 9.84 -4.97 -26.76
C GLY A 166 11.22 -4.36 -26.63
N PHE A 167 11.77 -4.31 -25.43
CA PHE A 167 13.13 -3.85 -25.19
C PHE A 167 14.08 -5.05 -25.16
N SER A 168 15.14 -5.04 -25.95
CA SER A 168 16.18 -6.07 -25.90
C SER A 168 17.40 -5.56 -25.12
N GLU A 169 18.03 -6.42 -24.32
CA GLU A 169 19.28 -6.11 -23.59
C GLU A 169 20.44 -5.68 -24.50
N GLU A 170 20.37 -6.02 -25.79
CA GLU A 170 21.40 -5.65 -26.79
C GLU A 170 21.50 -4.13 -27.00
N SER A 171 20.53 -3.36 -26.52
CA SER A 171 20.51 -1.90 -26.63
C SER A 171 21.43 -1.16 -25.62
N GLY A 172 22.19 -1.85 -24.81
CA GLY A 172 23.29 -1.43 -23.91
C GLY A 172 23.14 -0.07 -23.21
N GLY A 173 23.20 -0.03 -21.89
CA GLY A 173 23.44 1.22 -21.14
C GLY A 173 22.20 1.99 -20.66
N PHE A 174 20.99 1.44 -20.78
CA PHE A 174 19.79 2.14 -20.28
C PHE A 174 19.52 1.85 -18.81
N THR A 175 19.18 2.90 -18.08
CA THR A 175 18.59 2.77 -16.74
C THR A 175 17.07 2.90 -16.84
N MET A 176 16.34 2.10 -16.06
CA MET A 176 14.88 2.14 -16.01
C MET A 176 14.37 2.71 -14.70
N ARG A 177 13.33 3.52 -14.77
CA ARG A 177 12.56 4.02 -13.64
C ARG A 177 11.10 3.66 -13.85
N PHE A 178 10.45 3.33 -12.78
CA PHE A 178 9.10 2.77 -12.84
C PHE A 178 8.09 3.61 -12.07
N GLY A 179 6.81 3.42 -12.38
CA GLY A 179 5.72 3.93 -11.58
C GLY A 179 4.46 3.12 -11.80
N PHE A 180 3.65 2.97 -10.76
CA PHE A 180 2.38 2.28 -10.81
C PHE A 180 1.31 3.08 -10.10
N GLY A 181 0.16 3.25 -10.74
CA GLY A 181 -0.96 3.97 -10.18
C GLY A 181 -2.23 3.81 -10.99
N CYS A 182 -3.21 4.65 -10.69
CA CYS A 182 -4.52 4.58 -11.32
C CYS A 182 -5.00 6.00 -11.62
N GLY A 183 -5.58 6.20 -12.79
CA GLY A 183 -6.21 7.47 -13.14
C GLY A 183 -7.39 7.77 -12.22
N GLU A 184 -7.53 9.02 -11.79
CA GLU A 184 -8.56 9.41 -10.82
C GLU A 184 -9.97 9.38 -11.43
N SER A 185 -10.09 9.76 -12.70
CA SER A 185 -11.38 9.88 -13.40
C SER A 185 -11.89 8.57 -13.99
N ASP A 186 -11.00 7.69 -14.42
CA ASP A 186 -11.34 6.49 -15.20
C ASP A 186 -11.07 5.18 -14.44
N TYR A 187 -10.45 5.25 -13.26
CA TYR A 187 -10.01 4.10 -12.46
C TYR A 187 -9.22 3.07 -13.28
N ASP A 188 -8.46 3.56 -14.27
CA ASP A 188 -7.63 2.70 -15.10
C ASP A 188 -6.22 2.59 -14.53
N TYR A 189 -5.75 1.37 -14.33
CA TYR A 189 -4.43 1.13 -13.78
C TYR A 189 -3.38 1.26 -14.87
N LYS A 190 -2.33 2.01 -14.55
CA LYS A 190 -1.23 2.26 -15.47
C LYS A 190 0.12 1.92 -14.84
N VAL A 191 1.00 1.32 -15.64
CA VAL A 191 2.41 1.14 -15.33
C VAL A 191 3.20 2.05 -16.25
N VAL A 192 4.09 2.83 -15.69
CA VAL A 192 4.97 3.78 -16.41
C VAL A 192 6.40 3.27 -16.33
N VAL A 193 7.09 3.22 -17.48
CA VAL A 193 8.52 2.93 -17.55
C VAL A 193 9.20 4.10 -18.24
N ILE A 194 10.18 4.69 -17.54
CA ILE A 194 11.06 5.74 -18.05
C ILE A 194 12.41 5.10 -18.34
N PHE A 195 12.78 5.01 -19.59
CA PHE A 195 14.10 4.61 -20.04
C PHE A 195 14.97 5.84 -20.12
N SER A 196 16.18 5.78 -19.61
CA SER A 196 17.15 6.86 -19.68
C SER A 196 18.46 6.30 -20.20
N ASP A 197 18.99 6.89 -21.25
CA ASP A 197 20.33 6.58 -21.73
C ASP A 197 21.34 7.28 -20.80
N ASP A 198 22.27 6.51 -20.26
CA ASP A 198 23.36 7.00 -19.40
C ASP A 198 24.53 7.54 -20.25
N GLY A 199 24.19 8.14 -21.40
CA GLY A 199 25.09 8.62 -22.40
C GLY A 199 26.26 9.42 -21.85
N SER A 200 27.45 9.01 -22.18
CA SER A 200 28.76 9.53 -21.74
C SER A 200 29.04 11.01 -22.08
N TRP A 201 28.08 11.76 -22.62
CA TRP A 201 28.29 13.11 -23.15
C TRP A 201 27.19 14.13 -22.84
N GLY A 202 26.48 14.00 -21.75
CA GLY A 202 25.65 15.10 -21.22
C GLY A 202 24.26 15.31 -21.85
N SER A 203 23.86 14.56 -22.85
CA SER A 203 22.49 14.53 -23.34
C SER A 203 21.77 13.31 -22.76
N CYS A 204 20.95 13.52 -21.74
CA CYS A 204 20.10 12.48 -21.21
C CYS A 204 18.81 12.42 -22.05
N GLU A 205 18.78 11.51 -23.02
CA GLU A 205 17.56 11.20 -23.74
C GLU A 205 16.72 10.24 -22.90
N THR A 206 15.43 10.53 -22.85
CA THR A 206 14.48 9.67 -22.15
C THR A 206 13.43 9.16 -23.12
N ARG A 207 12.95 7.94 -22.88
CA ARG A 207 11.81 7.35 -23.56
C ARG A 207 10.81 6.90 -22.51
N VAL A 208 9.55 7.22 -22.68
CA VAL A 208 8.50 6.87 -21.70
C VAL A 208 7.41 6.03 -22.35
N GLU A 209 7.24 4.84 -21.78
CA GLU A 209 6.17 3.91 -22.16
C GLU A 209 5.16 3.80 -21.01
N VAL A 210 3.88 3.80 -21.38
CA VAL A 210 2.76 3.65 -20.44
C VAL A 210 1.93 2.43 -20.85
N TYR A 211 1.86 1.47 -19.96
CA TYR A 211 0.91 0.38 -20.06
C TYR A 211 -0.43 0.81 -19.47
N THR A 212 -1.51 0.41 -20.09
CA THR A 212 -2.87 0.68 -19.66
C THR A 212 -3.63 -0.64 -19.51
N LEU A 213 -4.15 -0.92 -18.29
CA LEU A 213 -4.78 -2.20 -17.97
C LEU A 213 -6.06 -2.43 -18.81
N LYS A 214 -6.84 -1.40 -19.10
CA LYS A 214 -8.06 -1.49 -19.92
C LYS A 214 -7.79 -1.93 -21.36
N THR A 215 -6.74 -1.43 -21.97
CA THR A 215 -6.40 -1.73 -23.37
C THR A 215 -5.44 -2.89 -23.49
N ASP A 216 -4.84 -3.33 -22.36
CA ASP A 216 -3.83 -4.40 -22.31
C ASP A 216 -2.66 -4.14 -23.26
N SER A 217 -2.19 -2.91 -23.34
CA SER A 217 -1.17 -2.51 -24.30
C SER A 217 -0.28 -1.39 -23.78
N TRP A 218 0.94 -1.36 -24.29
CA TRP A 218 1.89 -0.28 -24.10
C TRP A 218 1.69 0.82 -25.15
N LYS A 219 1.95 2.06 -24.71
CA LYS A 219 1.90 3.24 -25.58
C LYS A 219 3.02 4.19 -25.19
N ARG A 220 3.79 4.66 -26.17
CA ARG A 220 4.76 5.74 -25.95
C ARG A 220 4.01 7.07 -25.69
N ILE A 221 4.45 7.82 -24.70
CA ILE A 221 4.01 9.19 -24.42
C ILE A 221 5.18 10.15 -24.62
N ARG A 222 4.96 11.46 -24.32
CA ARG A 222 6.01 12.47 -24.36
C ARG A 222 7.15 12.08 -23.41
N ASP A 223 8.38 12.31 -23.85
CA ASP A 223 9.57 12.00 -23.09
C ASP A 223 9.68 12.83 -21.79
N PHE A 224 10.39 12.28 -20.80
CA PHE A 224 10.50 12.89 -19.48
C PHE A 224 11.51 14.04 -19.50
N ALA A 225 11.01 15.27 -19.42
CA ALA A 225 11.80 16.49 -19.67
C ALA A 225 12.67 16.95 -18.48
N TYR A 226 12.76 16.15 -17.38
CA TYR A 226 13.42 16.58 -16.15
C TYR A 226 14.75 15.84 -15.86
N GLY A 227 15.33 15.22 -16.89
CA GLY A 227 16.52 14.37 -16.69
C GLY A 227 16.21 13.03 -16.03
N ILE A 228 17.22 12.36 -15.47
CA ILE A 228 17.04 11.04 -14.86
C ILE A 228 16.41 11.17 -13.47
N PRO A 229 15.25 10.57 -13.21
CA PRO A 229 14.69 10.56 -11.86
C PRO A 229 15.64 9.91 -10.85
N THR A 230 15.76 10.52 -9.66
CA THR A 230 16.66 10.04 -8.59
C THR A 230 16.19 8.70 -8.01
N ASP A 231 14.85 8.57 -7.83
CA ASP A 231 14.25 7.36 -7.28
C ASP A 231 13.94 6.35 -8.38
N TYR A 232 14.18 5.06 -8.11
CA TYR A 232 13.83 3.98 -9.04
C TYR A 232 12.33 3.86 -9.27
N THR A 233 11.51 4.24 -8.27
CA THR A 233 10.05 4.11 -8.34
C THR A 233 9.35 5.41 -8.00
N GLY A 234 8.44 5.82 -8.88
CA GLY A 234 7.56 6.97 -8.64
C GLY A 234 6.58 6.73 -7.51
N LYS A 235 6.27 7.78 -6.77
CA LYS A 235 5.30 7.76 -5.66
C LYS A 235 3.93 8.12 -6.17
N PHE A 236 2.99 7.19 -6.06
CA PHE A 236 1.61 7.41 -6.50
C PHE A 236 0.80 8.12 -5.42
N ALA A 237 0.32 9.31 -5.73
CA ALA A 237 -0.60 10.04 -4.89
C ALA A 237 -1.56 10.88 -5.76
N ASN A 238 -2.84 10.88 -5.41
CA ASN A 238 -3.86 11.73 -6.01
C ASN A 238 -3.89 11.68 -7.55
N GLY A 239 -3.99 10.48 -8.11
CA GLY A 239 -4.08 10.26 -9.56
C GLY A 239 -2.80 10.52 -10.36
N SER A 240 -1.70 10.86 -9.70
CA SER A 240 -0.42 11.20 -10.33
C SER A 240 0.74 10.42 -9.75
N LEU A 241 1.75 10.16 -10.57
CA LEU A 241 3.05 9.65 -10.15
C LEU A 241 4.01 10.81 -9.93
N HIS A 242 4.89 10.69 -8.93
CA HIS A 242 5.83 11.73 -8.53
C HIS A 242 7.23 11.16 -8.41
N TRP A 243 8.22 11.88 -8.97
CA TRP A 243 9.64 11.56 -8.85
C TRP A 243 10.41 12.79 -8.46
N LEU A 244 11.47 12.62 -7.68
CA LEU A 244 12.51 13.61 -7.56
C LEU A 244 13.37 13.57 -8.82
N ALA A 245 13.62 14.73 -9.39
CA ALA A 245 14.42 14.86 -10.60
C ALA A 245 15.31 16.10 -10.52
N PRO A 246 16.40 16.18 -11.30
CA PRO A 246 17.15 17.41 -11.48
C PRO A 246 16.25 18.51 -12.05
N GLY A 247 16.40 19.74 -11.56
CA GLY A 247 15.73 20.91 -12.11
C GLY A 247 16.37 21.36 -13.43
N LYS A 248 15.61 22.10 -14.24
CA LYS A 248 16.11 22.74 -15.45
C LYS A 248 17.07 23.88 -15.09
N GLY A 249 18.33 23.74 -15.42
CA GLY A 249 19.34 24.80 -15.22
C GLY A 249 20.70 24.26 -14.75
N SER A 250 21.69 25.14 -14.74
CA SER A 250 23.07 24.85 -14.26
C SER A 250 23.12 24.95 -12.73
N GLY A 251 22.53 24.02 -12.02
CA GLY A 251 22.55 24.03 -10.54
C GLY A 251 22.03 22.74 -9.94
N TYR A 252 22.33 22.54 -8.67
CA TYR A 252 21.86 21.39 -7.87
C TYR A 252 20.36 21.51 -7.48
N THR A 253 19.58 22.31 -8.20
CA THR A 253 18.15 22.45 -7.93
C THR A 253 17.43 21.15 -8.22
N ARG A 254 16.58 20.71 -7.29
CA ARG A 254 15.72 19.55 -7.44
C ARG A 254 14.30 20.00 -7.68
N VAL A 255 13.55 19.20 -8.41
CA VAL A 255 12.11 19.37 -8.61
C VAL A 255 11.37 18.08 -8.30
N ILE A 256 10.11 18.19 -7.93
CA ILE A 256 9.21 17.04 -7.91
C ILE A 256 8.47 17.07 -9.25
N ALA A 257 8.92 16.24 -10.18
CA ALA A 257 8.21 16.01 -11.43
C ALA A 257 6.98 15.15 -11.18
N SER A 258 5.84 15.51 -11.74
CA SER A 258 4.60 14.74 -11.64
C SER A 258 4.10 14.33 -13.03
N LEU A 259 3.45 13.17 -13.11
CA LEU A 259 2.73 12.69 -14.29
C LEU A 259 1.29 12.38 -13.88
N ASP A 260 0.34 13.19 -14.37
CA ASP A 260 -1.10 12.91 -14.25
C ASP A 260 -1.44 11.69 -15.11
N LEU A 261 -1.91 10.61 -14.48
CA LEU A 261 -2.15 9.35 -15.17
C LEU A 261 -3.39 9.36 -16.06
N ALA A 262 -4.37 10.21 -15.76
CA ALA A 262 -5.57 10.32 -16.59
C ALA A 262 -5.31 11.15 -17.87
N LYS A 263 -4.56 12.24 -17.75
CA LYS A 263 -4.26 13.16 -18.85
C LYS A 263 -2.95 12.83 -19.57
N GLU A 264 -2.08 12.03 -18.96
CA GLU A 264 -0.71 11.73 -19.43
C GLU A 264 0.12 13.01 -19.64
N MET A 265 -0.06 13.96 -18.74
CA MET A 265 0.61 15.26 -18.79
C MET A 265 1.57 15.41 -17.61
N TYR A 266 2.74 15.93 -17.91
CA TYR A 266 3.72 16.28 -16.89
C TYR A 266 3.41 17.61 -16.23
N GLY A 267 3.76 17.71 -14.96
CA GLY A 267 3.69 18.92 -14.16
C GLY A 267 4.82 18.98 -13.15
N GLU A 268 4.95 20.10 -12.48
CA GLU A 268 5.89 20.27 -11.38
C GLU A 268 5.11 20.52 -10.08
N VAL A 269 5.56 19.86 -9.02
CA VAL A 269 5.11 20.10 -7.67
C VAL A 269 6.20 20.85 -6.95
N LEU A 270 5.87 22.02 -6.42
CA LEU A 270 6.83 22.79 -5.63
C LEU A 270 7.33 21.98 -4.44
N LEU A 271 8.61 22.11 -4.15
CA LEU A 271 9.22 21.55 -2.94
C LEU A 271 8.62 22.22 -1.69
N PRO A 272 8.61 21.53 -0.53
CA PRO A 272 8.33 22.20 0.72
C PRO A 272 9.34 23.33 0.96
N ASN A 273 8.93 24.35 1.70
CA ASN A 273 9.85 25.45 2.07
C ASN A 273 10.80 24.93 3.16
N TYR A 274 11.92 24.35 2.74
CA TYR A 274 12.98 23.87 3.62
C TYR A 274 14.29 24.64 3.34
N ASP A 275 15.13 24.77 4.38
CA ASP A 275 16.43 25.40 4.21
C ASP A 275 17.26 24.60 3.20
N ASP A 276 17.74 25.24 2.15
CA ASP A 276 18.38 24.62 0.96
C ASP A 276 19.72 23.89 1.24
N LEU A 277 20.10 23.78 2.50
CA LEU A 277 21.24 23.01 3.00
C LEU A 277 20.91 21.54 3.29
N GLY A 278 19.68 21.09 3.00
CA GLY A 278 19.24 19.71 3.17
C GLY A 278 19.87 18.76 2.15
N TYR A 279 20.77 17.91 2.59
CA TYR A 279 21.49 16.96 1.74
C TYR A 279 20.64 15.78 1.27
N GLY A 280 19.54 15.47 1.94
CA GLY A 280 18.67 14.35 1.62
C GLY A 280 17.22 14.75 1.50
N LEU A 281 16.63 14.66 0.31
CA LEU A 281 15.19 14.76 0.11
C LEU A 281 14.66 13.42 -0.39
N ARG A 282 13.63 12.89 0.27
CA ARG A 282 12.97 11.63 -0.10
C ARG A 282 11.47 11.82 -0.18
N LEU A 283 10.87 11.30 -1.23
CA LEU A 283 9.42 11.25 -1.34
C LEU A 283 8.86 9.97 -0.73
N PHE A 284 7.74 10.10 -0.07
CA PHE A 284 6.96 8.97 0.43
C PHE A 284 5.46 9.24 0.25
N VAL A 285 4.64 8.23 0.51
CA VAL A 285 3.18 8.38 0.50
C VAL A 285 2.64 7.91 1.84
N SER A 286 1.82 8.73 2.45
CA SER A 286 1.11 8.36 3.67
C SER A 286 -0.36 8.71 3.52
N ARG A 287 -1.25 7.71 3.70
CA ARG A 287 -2.71 7.86 3.57
C ARG A 287 -3.14 8.51 2.25
N GLY A 288 -2.48 8.15 1.15
CA GLY A 288 -2.77 8.72 -0.17
C GLY A 288 -2.24 10.13 -0.42
N CYS A 289 -1.63 10.76 0.59
CA CYS A 289 -1.00 12.07 0.44
C CYS A 289 0.49 11.94 0.16
N LEU A 290 1.00 12.80 -0.74
CA LEU A 290 2.43 12.92 -1.00
C LEU A 290 3.12 13.52 0.22
N GLY A 291 4.22 12.90 0.65
CA GLY A 291 5.07 13.38 1.71
C GLY A 291 6.51 13.59 1.26
N ALA A 292 7.24 14.39 2.00
CA ALA A 292 8.66 14.66 1.82
C ALA A 292 9.39 14.55 3.15
N LEU A 293 10.49 13.80 3.18
CA LEU A 293 11.43 13.76 4.28
C LEU A 293 12.65 14.59 3.89
N CYS A 294 12.90 15.68 4.58
CA CYS A 294 14.08 16.55 4.42
C CYS A 294 15.08 16.20 5.51
N VAL A 295 16.20 15.61 5.14
CA VAL A 295 17.25 15.19 6.08
C VAL A 295 18.35 16.25 6.12
N TYR A 296 18.61 16.76 7.31
CA TYR A 296 19.73 17.66 7.63
C TYR A 296 20.77 16.85 8.38
N PRO A 297 21.91 16.51 7.78
CA PRO A 297 22.91 15.66 8.41
C PRO A 297 23.31 16.16 9.78
N GLU A 298 23.45 15.22 10.72
CA GLU A 298 23.87 15.46 12.11
C GLU A 298 23.00 16.46 12.90
N THR A 299 21.86 16.88 12.35
CA THR A 299 21.01 17.90 12.97
C THR A 299 19.60 17.40 13.23
N ARG A 300 18.85 17.09 12.16
CA ARG A 300 17.43 16.73 12.23
C ARG A 300 16.92 16.16 10.92
N ALA A 301 15.71 15.63 10.94
CA ALA A 301 14.93 15.39 9.73
C ALA A 301 13.52 16.00 9.89
N ASP A 302 13.08 16.75 8.90
CA ASP A 302 11.75 17.35 8.85
C ASP A 302 10.82 16.50 7.97
N VAL A 303 9.67 16.14 8.50
CA VAL A 303 8.64 15.38 7.79
C VAL A 303 7.53 16.33 7.36
N TRP A 304 7.31 16.40 6.07
CA TRP A 304 6.31 17.26 5.43
C TRP A 304 5.24 16.41 4.75
N ILE A 305 4.01 16.90 4.74
CA ILE A 305 2.90 16.29 4.00
C ILE A 305 2.19 17.34 3.16
N ARG A 306 1.78 16.97 1.97
CA ARG A 306 0.98 17.83 1.11
C ARG A 306 -0.50 17.54 1.33
N LYS A 307 -1.21 18.45 2.01
CA LYS A 307 -2.62 18.25 2.39
C LYS A 307 -3.60 18.48 1.25
N GLU A 308 -3.35 19.48 0.42
CA GLU A 308 -4.25 19.87 -0.67
C GLU A 308 -3.52 19.83 -2.00
N TYR A 309 -4.04 19.03 -2.92
CA TYR A 309 -3.53 18.96 -4.27
C TYR A 309 -4.07 20.13 -5.09
N GLY A 310 -3.19 20.76 -5.92
CA GLY A 310 -3.54 21.96 -6.71
C GLY A 310 -3.34 23.29 -5.99
N VAL A 311 -3.19 23.32 -4.67
CA VAL A 311 -2.82 24.52 -3.91
C VAL A 311 -1.30 24.63 -3.84
N ARG A 312 -0.79 25.82 -4.25
CA ARG A 312 0.64 26.02 -4.47
C ARG A 312 1.50 25.83 -3.21
N ASP A 313 0.98 26.22 -2.04
CA ASP A 313 1.71 26.21 -0.76
C ASP A 313 1.10 25.24 0.28
N SER A 314 0.60 24.08 -0.20
CA SER A 314 -0.13 23.13 0.67
C SER A 314 0.78 22.20 1.50
N TRP A 315 2.09 22.40 1.48
CA TRP A 315 3.00 21.66 2.34
C TRP A 315 2.86 22.08 3.81
N THR A 316 2.67 21.10 4.67
CA THR A 316 2.62 21.32 6.12
C THR A 316 3.70 20.47 6.76
N LYS A 317 4.57 21.07 7.54
CA LYS A 317 5.50 20.33 8.39
C LYS A 317 4.69 19.64 9.47
N LEU A 318 4.77 18.32 9.52
CA LEU A 318 4.08 17.52 10.54
C LEU A 318 4.86 17.51 11.84
N PHE A 319 6.16 17.23 11.74
CA PHE A 319 7.06 17.15 12.88
C PHE A 319 8.52 17.17 12.42
N THR A 320 9.40 17.34 13.40
CA THR A 320 10.84 17.25 13.26
C THR A 320 11.35 16.07 14.08
N ILE A 321 12.21 15.25 13.51
CA ILE A 321 12.91 14.16 14.21
C ILE A 321 14.31 14.66 14.54
N PRO A 322 14.68 14.82 15.82
CA PRO A 322 16.03 15.24 16.22
C PRO A 322 17.06 14.13 15.94
N TYR A 323 18.28 14.52 15.61
CA TYR A 323 19.37 13.59 15.27
C TYR A 323 19.76 12.62 16.42
N ARG A 324 19.50 13.00 17.65
CA ARG A 324 20.06 12.34 18.84
C ARG A 324 19.74 10.88 19.10
N PRO A 325 18.55 10.32 18.82
CA PRO A 325 18.32 8.92 19.16
C PRO A 325 18.69 7.94 18.07
N VAL A 326 19.02 8.41 16.85
CA VAL A 326 19.16 7.52 15.68
C VAL A 326 20.48 7.80 14.95
N PRO A 327 21.60 7.17 15.39
CA PRO A 327 22.91 7.35 14.74
C PRO A 327 22.96 6.90 13.26
N TRP A 328 21.86 6.40 12.73
CA TRP A 328 21.71 5.83 11.37
C TRP A 328 20.74 6.59 10.49
N MET A 329 20.40 7.81 10.80
CA MET A 329 19.55 8.63 9.92
C MET A 329 20.38 9.07 8.71
N ASN A 330 20.74 8.07 7.89
CA ASN A 330 21.43 8.24 6.63
C ASN A 330 20.39 8.58 5.55
N ASP A 331 20.86 8.89 4.35
CA ASP A 331 20.07 9.22 3.16
C ASP A 331 18.97 8.21 2.76
N LEU A 332 18.87 7.07 3.43
CA LEU A 332 17.95 5.98 3.12
C LEU A 332 16.72 5.88 4.02
N SER A 333 16.54 6.80 4.97
CA SER A 333 15.36 6.76 5.86
C SER A 333 14.07 7.14 5.11
N THR A 334 13.00 6.39 5.35
CA THR A 334 11.69 6.66 4.72
C THR A 334 10.55 6.36 5.70
N PRO A 335 9.67 7.33 5.98
CA PRO A 335 8.44 7.07 6.71
C PRO A 335 7.51 6.16 5.89
N LEU A 336 6.96 5.13 6.53
CA LEU A 336 6.03 4.19 5.89
C LEU A 336 4.58 4.48 6.27
N CYS A 337 4.33 4.72 7.55
CA CYS A 337 3.01 5.13 8.02
C CYS A 337 3.12 5.89 9.35
N ILE A 338 2.07 6.66 9.64
CA ILE A 338 1.94 7.44 10.87
C ILE A 338 0.68 6.97 11.59
N SER A 339 0.84 6.40 12.79
CA SER A 339 -0.26 5.91 13.60
C SER A 339 -1.12 7.08 14.14
N LYS A 340 -2.30 6.76 14.66
CA LYS A 340 -3.15 7.75 15.36
C LYS A 340 -2.54 8.22 16.69
N ASN A 341 -1.67 7.41 17.29
CA ASN A 341 -1.00 7.70 18.57
C ASN A 341 0.29 8.50 18.39
N GLY A 342 0.58 9.00 17.18
CA GLY A 342 1.82 9.74 16.90
C GLY A 342 3.07 8.87 16.78
N GLU A 343 2.92 7.56 16.65
CA GLU A 343 4.04 6.68 16.33
C GLU A 343 4.25 6.60 14.82
N ILE A 344 5.49 6.61 14.39
CA ILE A 344 5.88 6.58 12.99
C ILE A 344 6.64 5.29 12.74
N LEU A 345 6.09 4.45 11.88
CA LEU A 345 6.85 3.33 11.34
C LEU A 345 7.80 3.87 10.27
N MET A 346 9.07 3.66 10.49
CA MET A 346 10.12 4.11 9.58
C MET A 346 10.99 2.95 9.12
N TYR A 347 11.43 3.04 7.88
CA TYR A 347 12.54 2.27 7.35
C TYR A 347 13.80 3.13 7.37
N PHE A 348 14.90 2.63 7.92
CA PHE A 348 16.17 3.34 8.00
C PHE A 348 17.32 2.35 8.08
N GLY A 349 18.40 2.62 7.39
CA GLY A 349 19.61 1.81 7.41
C GLY A 349 19.35 0.31 7.27
N GLN A 350 18.40 -0.08 6.43
CA GLN A 350 17.96 -1.47 6.21
C GLN A 350 17.23 -2.11 7.42
N GLN A 351 16.65 -1.31 8.30
CA GLN A 351 15.93 -1.76 9.48
C GLN A 351 14.56 -1.07 9.56
N LEU A 352 13.62 -1.74 10.21
CA LEU A 352 12.35 -1.14 10.60
C LEU A 352 12.39 -0.70 12.05
N GLY A 353 11.74 0.40 12.35
CA GLY A 353 11.56 0.86 13.70
C GLY A 353 10.41 1.81 13.88
N LEU A 354 10.01 2.00 15.10
CA LEU A 354 8.97 2.91 15.53
C LEU A 354 9.61 4.13 16.21
N TYR A 355 9.27 5.29 15.72
CA TYR A 355 9.60 6.55 16.37
C TYR A 355 8.36 7.13 17.07
N SER A 356 8.45 7.36 18.37
CA SER A 356 7.41 7.99 19.16
C SER A 356 7.61 9.51 19.17
N LEU A 357 6.60 10.25 18.70
CA LEU A 357 6.60 11.71 18.75
C LEU A 357 6.44 12.25 20.18
N GLU A 358 5.75 11.52 21.04
CA GLU A 358 5.49 11.95 22.42
C GLU A 358 6.74 11.90 23.29
N ASN A 359 7.51 10.81 23.16
CA ASN A 359 8.67 10.55 24.00
C ASN A 359 10.00 10.86 23.30
N GLU A 360 9.97 11.24 22.01
CA GLU A 360 11.13 11.45 21.15
C GLU A 360 12.10 10.24 21.17
N THR A 361 11.54 9.03 21.28
CA THR A 361 12.30 7.79 21.38
C THR A 361 12.13 6.95 20.13
N PHE A 362 13.22 6.26 19.79
CA PHE A 362 13.24 5.34 18.67
C PHE A 362 13.38 3.89 19.17
N ARG A 363 12.54 3.01 18.68
CA ARG A 363 12.57 1.58 19.00
C ARG A 363 12.77 0.77 17.71
N LYS A 364 13.80 -0.06 17.69
CA LYS A 364 14.04 -0.99 16.58
C LYS A 364 13.06 -2.14 16.64
N LEU A 365 12.42 -2.46 15.52
CA LEU A 365 11.62 -3.66 15.36
C LEU A 365 12.54 -4.82 14.95
N LEU A 366 12.63 -5.83 15.79
CA LEU A 366 13.39 -7.04 15.51
C LEU A 366 12.52 -8.00 14.72
N ILE A 367 12.73 -8.05 13.40
CA ILE A 367 12.02 -8.99 12.54
C ILE A 367 12.88 -10.24 12.41
N PRO A 368 12.37 -11.43 12.84
CA PRO A 368 13.13 -12.68 12.74
C PRO A 368 13.49 -13.02 11.30
N ASN A 369 14.73 -13.46 11.08
CA ASN A 369 15.23 -13.87 9.75
C ASN A 369 15.15 -12.76 8.68
N PHE A 370 15.44 -11.54 9.08
CA PHE A 370 15.36 -10.36 8.25
C PHE A 370 16.76 -9.88 7.86
N CYS A 371 17.06 -9.82 6.58
CA CYS A 371 18.35 -9.41 6.05
C CYS A 371 18.28 -8.07 5.31
N PRO A 372 19.43 -7.38 5.21
CA PRO A 372 19.51 -5.95 4.91
C PRO A 372 19.25 -5.49 3.47
N SER A 373 19.02 -6.32 2.49
CA SER A 373 18.62 -5.82 1.17
C SER A 373 17.10 -5.87 1.02
N LEU A 374 16.45 -4.77 1.31
CA LEU A 374 15.02 -4.72 1.50
C LEU A 374 14.33 -3.78 0.55
N GLN A 375 13.29 -4.30 -0.08
CA GLN A 375 12.26 -3.48 -0.64
C GLN A 375 11.00 -3.59 0.22
N LEU A 376 10.37 -2.45 0.45
CA LEU A 376 9.18 -2.33 1.27
C LEU A 376 8.07 -1.67 0.48
N CYS A 377 6.85 -2.16 0.66
CA CYS A 377 5.67 -1.56 0.07
C CYS A 377 4.47 -1.72 0.99
N THR A 378 3.83 -0.63 1.33
CA THR A 378 2.54 -0.67 2.01
C THR A 378 1.42 -0.88 0.99
N TYR A 379 0.45 -1.73 1.28
CA TYR A 379 -0.73 -1.91 0.45
C TYR A 379 -1.99 -2.06 1.31
N VAL A 380 -3.14 -1.75 0.72
CA VAL A 380 -4.43 -1.97 1.35
C VAL A 380 -5.02 -3.32 0.89
N GLY A 381 -5.53 -4.12 1.81
CA GLY A 381 -6.24 -5.35 1.46
C GLY A 381 -7.50 -5.02 0.63
N SER A 382 -7.65 -5.61 -0.54
CA SER A 382 -8.78 -5.36 -1.42
C SER A 382 -9.24 -6.60 -2.19
N LEU A 383 -10.45 -6.54 -2.72
CA LEU A 383 -11.03 -7.54 -3.63
C LEU A 383 -10.83 -7.15 -5.10
N VAL A 384 -10.09 -6.10 -5.38
CA VAL A 384 -9.84 -5.63 -6.76
C VAL A 384 -9.11 -6.71 -7.55
N SER A 385 -9.61 -7.01 -8.74
CA SER A 385 -9.01 -8.01 -9.62
C SER A 385 -8.21 -7.34 -10.74
N PRO A 386 -6.96 -7.75 -10.98
CA PRO A 386 -6.21 -7.28 -12.14
C PRO A 386 -6.77 -7.78 -13.48
N ASN A 387 -7.74 -8.72 -13.43
CA ASN A 387 -8.37 -9.34 -14.61
C ASN A 387 -9.81 -8.87 -14.85
N SER A 388 -10.36 -7.94 -14.07
CA SER A 388 -11.78 -7.58 -14.07
C SER A 388 -12.26 -6.99 -15.41
N HIS A 389 -11.42 -6.32 -16.16
CA HIS A 389 -11.80 -5.72 -17.46
C HIS A 389 -12.09 -6.76 -18.54
N HIS A 390 -11.43 -7.91 -18.54
CA HIS A 390 -11.73 -9.00 -19.47
C HIS A 390 -13.09 -9.68 -19.21
N MET A 391 -13.57 -9.64 -17.98
CA MET A 391 -14.88 -10.22 -17.61
C MET A 391 -16.03 -9.38 -18.20
N VAL A 392 -15.95 -8.05 -18.12
CA VAL A 392 -16.98 -7.14 -18.65
C VAL A 392 -17.05 -7.23 -20.18
N GLN A 393 -15.90 -7.28 -20.86
CA GLN A 393 -15.86 -7.44 -22.32
C GLN A 393 -16.41 -8.79 -22.78
N ARG A 394 -16.10 -9.89 -22.08
CA ARG A 394 -16.65 -11.22 -22.38
C ARG A 394 -18.16 -11.31 -22.14
N GLN A 395 -18.69 -10.62 -21.14
CA GLN A 395 -20.13 -10.53 -20.91
C GLN A 395 -20.83 -9.73 -22.03
N HIS A 396 -20.28 -8.57 -22.39
CA HIS A 396 -20.80 -7.77 -23.51
C HIS A 396 -20.73 -8.48 -24.86
N GLN A 397 -19.67 -9.26 -25.12
CA GLN A 397 -19.59 -10.08 -26.32
C GLN A 397 -20.61 -11.23 -26.30
N LYS A 398 -20.79 -11.92 -25.18
CA LYS A 398 -21.81 -12.96 -25.02
C LYS A 398 -23.24 -12.41 -25.17
N GLU A 399 -23.52 -11.22 -24.67
CA GLU A 399 -24.82 -10.56 -24.82
C GLU A 399 -25.05 -10.11 -26.29
N LYS A 400 -24.02 -9.59 -26.96
CA LYS A 400 -24.10 -9.27 -28.40
C LYS A 400 -24.31 -10.51 -29.24
N MET A 401 -23.61 -11.62 -28.94
CA MET A 401 -23.86 -12.90 -29.65
C MET A 401 -25.27 -13.45 -29.40
N LYS A 402 -25.79 -13.37 -28.17
CA LYS A 402 -27.16 -13.77 -27.88
C LYS A 402 -28.22 -12.91 -28.58
N LYS A 403 -27.95 -11.60 -28.75
CA LYS A 403 -28.85 -10.70 -29.51
C LYS A 403 -28.69 -10.81 -31.03
N GLY A 404 -27.53 -11.25 -31.53
CA GLY A 404 -27.30 -11.46 -32.97
C GLY A 404 -27.79 -12.80 -33.52
N THR A 405 -28.26 -13.71 -32.64
CA THR A 405 -28.81 -15.02 -33.06
C THR A 405 -30.35 -15.02 -33.11
N LEU A 406 -30.97 -13.86 -33.00
CA LEU A 406 -32.45 -13.66 -33.02
C LEU A 406 -32.91 -12.83 -34.24
N PHE A 407 -32.14 -12.86 -35.33
CA PHE A 407 -32.57 -12.35 -36.63
C PHE A 407 -32.29 -13.37 -37.73
#